data_427e55dc7b37c54f1845347ef9e4e2f4
#
_entry.id   427e55dc7b37c54f1845347ef9e4e2f4
#
_cell.length_a   1.000
_cell.length_b   1.000
_cell.length_c   1.000
_cell.angle_alpha   90.00
_cell.angle_beta   90.00
_cell.angle_gamma   90.00
#
_symmetry.space_group_name_H-M   'P 1'
#
loop_
_entity.id
_entity.type
_entity.pdbx_description
1 polymer ?
#
loop_
_entity_poly.entity_id
_entity_poly.type
_entity_poly.pdbx_seq_one_letter_code
_entity_poly.pdbx_strand_id
1 'polypeptide(L)'
;KRAVYQGADEIGELSRSFNRMTDRLVRQMAEKELEAKQKEDFTAAFAHELKTPLTSIIGYADMLNSYELTEQERGEATYYIFSQGKRLESLSHKLLELVGMDRQELEFKKIQTKELEENIRDTMRIPFERKGIRGKINLEKGVIWGDRDLLLSLLYNLLDNAVKAVEEGGFILMKGSKLTQGYEIKVVDNGRGIPQEEIARITEAFYMVDKSRSRK
;
A
#
# COMPACT_ATOMS: atom_id res chain seq x y z
N LYS A 1 25.76 12.10 26.38
CA LYS A 1 26.55 13.31 26.72
C LYS A 1 27.49 13.59 25.56
N ARG A 2 27.67 14.86 25.17
CA ARG A 2 28.62 15.29 24.14
C ARG A 2 29.94 15.77 24.79
N ALA A 3 31.05 15.58 24.08
CA ALA A 3 32.32 16.16 24.49
C ALA A 3 32.33 17.66 24.17
N VAL A 4 32.74 18.50 25.11
CA VAL A 4 32.63 19.98 25.06
C VAL A 4 33.95 20.67 24.79
N TYR A 5 35.00 19.96 24.38
CA TYR A 5 36.31 20.56 24.07
C TYR A 5 36.34 21.11 22.63
N GLN A 6 36.70 22.38 22.45
CA GLN A 6 36.71 23.10 21.17
C GLN A 6 38.10 23.50 20.67
N GLY A 7 39.17 22.95 21.24
CA GLY A 7 40.55 23.22 20.79
C GLY A 7 40.79 22.84 19.32
N ALA A 8 41.80 23.47 18.71
CA ALA A 8 42.26 23.16 17.37
C ALA A 8 43.37 22.09 17.32
N ASP A 9 43.65 21.49 18.46
CA ASP A 9 44.65 20.43 18.67
C ASP A 9 44.04 19.02 18.45
N GLU A 10 44.84 17.98 18.62
CA GLU A 10 44.45 16.57 18.43
C GLU A 10 43.27 16.18 19.34
N ILE A 11 43.18 16.78 20.53
CA ILE A 11 42.08 16.53 21.47
C ILE A 11 40.77 17.14 20.93
N GLY A 12 40.86 18.31 20.31
CA GLY A 12 39.71 18.93 19.64
C GLY A 12 39.23 18.11 18.43
N GLU A 13 40.15 17.54 17.67
CA GLU A 13 39.79 16.63 16.56
C GLU A 13 39.11 15.33 17.05
N LEU A 14 39.66 14.75 18.12
CA LEU A 14 39.09 13.58 18.78
C LEU A 14 37.68 13.88 19.32
N SER A 15 37.50 15.03 19.97
CA SER A 15 36.21 15.50 20.49
C SER A 15 35.15 15.63 19.38
N ARG A 16 35.53 16.25 18.26
CA ARG A 16 34.65 16.39 17.09
C ARG A 16 34.30 15.02 16.46
N SER A 17 35.30 14.13 16.40
CA SER A 17 35.08 12.77 15.84
C SER A 17 34.18 11.95 16.74
N PHE A 18 34.35 12.03 18.06
CA PHE A 18 33.48 11.37 19.04
C PHE A 18 32.03 11.90 18.95
N ASN A 19 31.86 13.22 18.86
CA ASN A 19 30.51 13.81 18.74
C ASN A 19 29.83 13.39 17.44
N ARG A 20 30.55 13.35 16.31
CA ARG A 20 30.00 12.85 15.04
C ARG A 20 29.57 11.38 15.14
N MET A 21 30.40 10.55 15.80
CA MET A 21 30.03 9.14 16.01
C MET A 21 28.82 9.02 16.93
N THR A 22 28.75 9.80 18.00
CA THR A 22 27.57 9.82 18.89
C THR A 22 26.32 10.27 18.16
N ASP A 23 26.38 11.33 17.34
CA ASP A 23 25.21 11.78 16.55
C ASP A 23 24.76 10.73 15.53
N ARG A 24 25.70 10.01 14.91
CA ARG A 24 25.39 8.90 14.02
C ARG A 24 24.71 7.75 14.74
N LEU A 25 25.21 7.35 15.90
CA LEU A 25 24.61 6.29 16.72
C LEU A 25 23.20 6.68 17.18
N VAL A 26 22.99 7.91 17.64
CA VAL A 26 21.66 8.38 18.05
C VAL A 26 20.67 8.34 16.89
N ARG A 27 21.10 8.76 15.70
CA ARG A 27 20.24 8.66 14.50
C ARG A 27 19.91 7.21 14.15
N GLN A 28 20.91 6.32 14.14
CA GLN A 28 20.70 4.90 13.85
C GLN A 28 19.77 4.23 14.89
N MET A 29 19.89 4.60 16.17
CA MET A 29 18.99 4.10 17.20
C MET A 29 17.55 4.57 16.96
N ALA A 30 17.36 5.87 16.67
CA ALA A 30 16.03 6.41 16.39
C ALA A 30 15.39 5.78 15.13
N GLU A 31 16.19 5.54 14.09
CA GLU A 31 15.74 4.83 12.87
C GLU A 31 15.33 3.39 13.21
N LYS A 32 16.11 2.68 14.01
CA LYS A 32 15.79 1.30 14.43
C LYS A 32 14.58 1.22 15.35
N GLU A 33 14.40 2.17 16.24
CA GLU A 33 13.20 2.25 17.08
C GLU A 33 11.94 2.51 16.22
N LEU A 34 12.05 3.39 15.22
CA LEU A 34 10.96 3.65 14.28
C LEU A 34 10.61 2.41 13.45
N GLU A 35 11.62 1.71 12.90
CA GLU A 35 11.43 0.45 12.16
C GLU A 35 10.76 -0.61 13.05
N ALA A 36 11.22 -0.78 14.29
CA ALA A 36 10.66 -1.74 15.21
C ALA A 36 9.19 -1.44 15.52
N LYS A 37 8.88 -0.16 15.78
CA LYS A 37 7.49 0.29 16.03
C LYS A 37 6.60 0.06 14.81
N GLN A 38 7.08 0.42 13.62
CA GLN A 38 6.31 0.18 12.38
C GLN A 38 6.02 -1.31 12.17
N LYS A 39 6.98 -2.19 12.47
CA LYS A 39 6.79 -3.64 12.40
C LYS A 39 5.80 -4.16 13.43
N GLU A 40 5.80 -3.62 14.64
CA GLU A 40 4.83 -3.95 15.69
C GLU A 40 3.41 -3.52 15.29
N ASP A 41 3.26 -2.25 14.87
CA ASP A 41 1.99 -1.68 14.41
C ASP A 41 1.43 -2.47 13.20
N PHE A 42 2.30 -2.84 12.25
CA PHE A 42 1.95 -3.70 11.12
C PHE A 42 1.42 -5.07 11.59
N THR A 43 2.14 -5.73 12.51
CA THR A 43 1.75 -7.06 13.00
C THR A 43 0.40 -7.01 13.74
N ALA A 44 0.20 -5.99 14.56
CA ALA A 44 -1.05 -5.79 15.29
C ALA A 44 -2.23 -5.52 14.33
N ALA A 45 -2.05 -4.64 13.35
CA ALA A 45 -3.06 -4.32 12.35
C ALA A 45 -3.41 -5.56 11.49
N PHE A 46 -2.40 -6.32 11.06
CA PHE A 46 -2.59 -7.55 10.29
C PHE A 46 -3.37 -8.61 11.08
N ALA A 47 -2.99 -8.85 12.35
CA ALA A 47 -3.71 -9.78 13.23
C ALA A 47 -5.19 -9.38 13.40
N HIS A 48 -5.47 -8.09 13.52
CA HIS A 48 -6.83 -7.57 13.62
C HIS A 48 -7.63 -7.79 12.31
N GLU A 49 -7.01 -7.53 11.16
CA GLU A 49 -7.65 -7.71 9.83
C GLU A 49 -7.89 -9.20 9.49
N LEU A 50 -7.08 -10.13 10.03
CA LEU A 50 -7.33 -11.57 9.93
C LEU A 50 -8.44 -12.03 10.87
N LYS A 51 -8.47 -11.52 12.10
CA LYS A 51 -9.43 -11.93 13.13
C LYS A 51 -10.88 -11.70 12.69
N THR A 52 -11.16 -10.58 12.08
CA THR A 52 -12.52 -10.18 11.67
C THR A 52 -13.17 -11.18 10.70
N PRO A 53 -12.59 -11.49 9.52
CA PRO A 53 -13.15 -12.46 8.59
C PRO A 53 -13.18 -13.88 9.17
N LEU A 54 -12.17 -14.26 9.96
CA LEU A 54 -12.12 -15.58 10.61
C LEU A 54 -13.28 -15.74 11.60
N THR A 55 -13.53 -14.74 12.44
CA THR A 55 -14.66 -14.76 13.39
C THR A 55 -16.00 -14.86 12.66
N SER A 56 -16.14 -14.18 11.51
CA SER A 56 -17.36 -14.27 10.69
C SER A 56 -17.54 -15.67 10.09
N ILE A 57 -16.46 -16.27 9.55
CA ILE A 57 -16.50 -17.65 9.02
C ILE A 57 -16.94 -18.62 10.10
N ILE A 58 -16.32 -18.55 11.29
CA ILE A 58 -16.64 -19.44 12.41
C ILE A 58 -18.10 -19.23 12.85
N GLY A 59 -18.57 -17.98 12.97
CA GLY A 59 -19.93 -17.71 13.40
C GLY A 59 -20.99 -18.22 12.41
N TYR A 60 -20.79 -18.04 11.10
CA TYR A 60 -21.72 -18.58 10.09
C TYR A 60 -21.62 -20.11 9.96
N ALA A 61 -20.44 -20.69 10.14
CA ALA A 61 -20.27 -22.15 10.18
C ALA A 61 -20.95 -22.77 11.41
N ASP A 62 -20.85 -22.12 12.57
CA ASP A 62 -21.55 -22.56 13.80
C ASP A 62 -23.06 -22.43 13.62
N MET A 63 -23.56 -21.37 13.03
CA MET A 63 -24.97 -21.19 12.68
C MET A 63 -25.48 -22.30 11.77
N LEU A 64 -24.73 -22.68 10.73
CA LEU A 64 -25.07 -23.80 9.84
C LEU A 64 -25.10 -25.15 10.54
N ASN A 65 -24.27 -25.33 11.58
CA ASN A 65 -24.14 -26.60 12.31
C ASN A 65 -25.13 -26.73 13.47
N SER A 66 -25.51 -25.61 14.11
CA SER A 66 -26.24 -25.63 15.37
C SER A 66 -27.73 -25.31 15.25
N TYR A 67 -28.16 -24.73 14.11
CA TYR A 67 -29.54 -24.28 13.92
C TYR A 67 -30.22 -24.91 12.71
N GLU A 68 -31.52 -25.17 12.80
CA GLU A 68 -32.36 -25.46 11.64
C GLU A 68 -32.58 -24.16 10.86
N LEU A 69 -32.05 -24.07 9.65
CA LEU A 69 -32.10 -22.90 8.80
C LEU A 69 -32.98 -23.17 7.56
N THR A 70 -33.66 -22.14 7.10
CA THR A 70 -34.29 -22.13 5.80
C THR A 70 -33.24 -22.23 4.68
N GLU A 71 -33.64 -22.66 3.49
CA GLU A 71 -32.73 -22.72 2.32
C GLU A 71 -32.13 -21.35 1.99
N GLN A 72 -32.87 -20.26 2.18
CA GLN A 72 -32.37 -18.91 1.97
C GLN A 72 -31.26 -18.55 2.99
N GLU A 73 -31.50 -18.76 4.29
CA GLU A 73 -30.53 -18.48 5.35
C GLU A 73 -29.27 -19.34 5.20
N ARG A 74 -29.42 -20.60 4.79
CA ARG A 74 -28.30 -21.50 4.48
C ARG A 74 -27.48 -20.97 3.29
N GLY A 75 -28.14 -20.50 2.23
CA GLY A 75 -27.51 -19.87 1.09
C GLY A 75 -26.73 -18.61 1.46
N GLU A 76 -27.33 -17.73 2.26
CA GLU A 76 -26.69 -16.52 2.74
C GLU A 76 -25.46 -16.82 3.62
N ALA A 77 -25.58 -17.73 4.59
CA ALA A 77 -24.48 -18.13 5.45
C ALA A 77 -23.30 -18.71 4.65
N THR A 78 -23.58 -19.60 3.68
CA THR A 78 -22.59 -20.18 2.78
C THR A 78 -21.90 -19.10 1.94
N TYR A 79 -22.66 -18.14 1.40
CA TYR A 79 -22.12 -17.03 0.64
C TYR A 79 -21.18 -16.15 1.50
N TYR A 80 -21.56 -15.86 2.75
CA TYR A 80 -20.71 -15.09 3.66
C TYR A 80 -19.41 -15.83 3.99
N ILE A 81 -19.46 -17.13 4.27
CA ILE A 81 -18.24 -17.95 4.49
C ILE A 81 -17.33 -17.86 3.28
N PHE A 82 -17.85 -18.06 2.07
CA PHE A 82 -17.08 -18.00 0.84
C PHE A 82 -16.46 -16.60 0.63
N SER A 83 -17.24 -15.54 0.82
CA SER A 83 -16.78 -14.16 0.62
C SER A 83 -15.67 -13.78 1.60
N GLN A 84 -15.80 -14.19 2.89
CA GLN A 84 -14.76 -13.96 3.88
C GLN A 84 -13.50 -14.80 3.64
N GLY A 85 -13.66 -16.04 3.12
CA GLY A 85 -12.55 -16.88 2.67
C GLY A 85 -11.75 -16.22 1.53
N LYS A 86 -12.43 -15.66 0.53
CA LYS A 86 -11.79 -14.89 -0.55
C LYS A 86 -11.07 -13.62 -0.04
N ARG A 87 -11.63 -12.98 0.97
CA ARG A 87 -10.95 -11.84 1.62
C ARG A 87 -9.67 -12.26 2.32
N LEU A 88 -9.66 -13.39 3.05
CA LEU A 88 -8.46 -13.95 3.68
C LEU A 88 -7.40 -14.34 2.66
N GLU A 89 -7.80 -14.98 1.56
CA GLU A 89 -6.89 -15.29 0.45
C GLU A 89 -6.20 -14.02 -0.09
N SER A 90 -6.97 -12.95 -0.35
CA SER A 90 -6.43 -11.66 -0.80
C SER A 90 -5.46 -11.02 0.22
N LEU A 91 -5.78 -11.08 1.53
CA LEU A 91 -4.90 -10.59 2.58
C LEU A 91 -3.59 -11.39 2.66
N SER A 92 -3.67 -12.73 2.50
CA SER A 92 -2.50 -13.60 2.47
C SER A 92 -1.58 -13.28 1.29
N HIS A 93 -2.14 -13.06 0.09
CA HIS A 93 -1.34 -12.66 -1.07
C HIS A 93 -0.62 -11.32 -0.85
N LYS A 94 -1.32 -10.32 -0.31
CA LYS A 94 -0.70 -9.02 0.02
C LYS A 94 0.42 -9.13 1.04
N LEU A 95 0.28 -10.02 2.04
CA LEU A 95 1.34 -10.28 3.00
C LEU A 95 2.57 -10.91 2.33
N LEU A 96 2.34 -11.91 1.47
CA LEU A 96 3.43 -12.58 0.74
C LEU A 96 4.17 -11.61 -0.19
N GLU A 97 3.46 -10.70 -0.85
CA GLU A 97 4.07 -9.62 -1.65
C GLU A 97 4.97 -8.74 -0.76
N LEU A 98 4.47 -8.29 0.39
CA LEU A 98 5.25 -7.45 1.31
C LEU A 98 6.48 -8.17 1.88
N VAL A 99 6.35 -9.43 2.29
CA VAL A 99 7.47 -10.23 2.81
C VAL A 99 8.45 -10.62 1.68
N GLY A 100 7.93 -10.83 0.48
CA GLY A 100 8.73 -11.15 -0.71
C GLY A 100 9.59 -9.98 -1.17
N MET A 101 9.11 -8.74 -1.05
CA MET A 101 9.87 -7.52 -1.40
C MET A 101 11.15 -7.37 -0.58
N ASP A 102 11.17 -7.78 0.69
CA ASP A 102 12.38 -7.74 1.54
C ASP A 102 13.49 -8.70 1.11
N ARG A 103 13.18 -9.68 0.25
CA ARG A 103 14.09 -10.77 -0.15
C ARG A 103 14.42 -10.79 -1.64
N GLN A 104 13.73 -10.03 -2.49
CA GLN A 104 14.03 -9.97 -3.91
C GLN A 104 15.15 -8.96 -4.17
N GLU A 105 16.19 -9.40 -4.88
CA GLU A 105 17.15 -8.47 -5.46
C GLU A 105 16.42 -7.64 -6.52
N LEU A 106 16.36 -6.31 -6.30
CA LEU A 106 15.71 -5.38 -7.20
C LEU A 106 16.40 -5.38 -8.56
N GLU A 107 15.69 -5.74 -9.61
CA GLU A 107 16.19 -5.69 -10.98
C GLU A 107 15.97 -4.31 -11.61
N PHE A 108 16.86 -3.36 -11.33
CA PHE A 108 16.79 -2.05 -11.97
C PHE A 108 17.12 -2.12 -13.47
N LYS A 109 16.11 -1.79 -14.28
CA LYS A 109 16.22 -1.79 -15.76
C LYS A 109 15.63 -0.51 -16.35
N LYS A 110 15.94 -0.24 -17.62
CA LYS A 110 15.28 0.83 -18.38
C LYS A 110 13.88 0.39 -18.78
N ILE A 111 12.87 1.10 -18.29
CA ILE A 111 11.46 0.85 -18.57
C ILE A 111 10.97 1.92 -19.54
N GLN A 112 10.49 1.49 -20.72
CA GLN A 112 9.88 2.40 -21.68
C GLN A 112 8.49 2.81 -21.21
N THR A 113 8.22 4.11 -21.10
CA THR A 113 6.92 4.60 -20.63
C THR A 113 5.77 4.19 -21.54
N LYS A 114 6.03 3.98 -22.84
CA LYS A 114 5.02 3.51 -23.78
C LYS A 114 4.54 2.10 -23.45
N GLU A 115 5.46 1.17 -23.16
CA GLU A 115 5.12 -0.21 -22.77
C GLU A 115 4.37 -0.23 -21.45
N LEU A 116 4.77 0.62 -20.52
CA LEU A 116 4.10 0.78 -19.23
C LEU A 116 2.65 1.28 -19.43
N GLU A 117 2.46 2.30 -20.27
CA GLU A 117 1.14 2.85 -20.62
C GLU A 117 0.23 1.80 -21.24
N GLU A 118 0.72 1.02 -22.22
CA GLU A 118 -0.03 -0.03 -22.90
C GLU A 118 -0.48 -1.11 -21.90
N ASN A 119 0.43 -1.63 -21.07
CA ASN A 119 0.11 -2.62 -20.03
C ASN A 119 -0.96 -2.15 -19.06
N ILE A 120 -0.82 -0.91 -18.56
CA ILE A 120 -1.78 -0.35 -17.60
C ILE A 120 -3.14 -0.13 -18.26
N ARG A 121 -3.16 0.38 -19.50
CA ARG A 121 -4.40 0.62 -20.25
C ARG A 121 -5.17 -0.69 -20.46
N ASP A 122 -4.49 -1.75 -20.88
CA ASP A 122 -5.11 -3.05 -21.13
C ASP A 122 -5.69 -3.66 -19.86
N THR A 123 -4.94 -3.60 -18.77
CA THR A 123 -5.37 -4.14 -17.46
C THR A 123 -6.54 -3.35 -16.87
N MET A 124 -6.51 -2.02 -16.96
CA MET A 124 -7.52 -1.15 -16.34
C MET A 124 -8.78 -0.97 -17.21
N ARG A 125 -8.79 -1.41 -18.45
CA ARG A 125 -9.95 -1.32 -19.34
C ARG A 125 -11.21 -1.97 -18.74
N ILE A 126 -11.11 -3.23 -18.30
CA ILE A 126 -12.24 -3.96 -17.74
C ILE A 126 -12.75 -3.35 -16.43
N PRO A 127 -11.89 -3.00 -15.42
CA PRO A 127 -12.33 -2.27 -14.23
C PRO A 127 -13.06 -0.96 -14.54
N PHE A 128 -12.58 -0.17 -15.49
CA PHE A 128 -13.21 1.09 -15.88
C PHE A 128 -14.55 0.88 -16.56
N GLU A 129 -14.64 -0.04 -17.52
CA GLU A 129 -15.90 -0.39 -18.21
C GLU A 129 -16.95 -0.90 -17.23
N ARG A 130 -16.58 -1.84 -16.34
CA ARG A 130 -17.51 -2.44 -15.36
C ARG A 130 -18.13 -1.41 -14.43
N LYS A 131 -17.39 -0.35 -14.07
CA LYS A 131 -17.86 0.70 -13.16
C LYS A 131 -18.33 1.98 -13.90
N GLY A 132 -18.35 1.98 -15.22
CA GLY A 132 -18.74 3.15 -16.03
C GLY A 132 -17.81 4.35 -15.86
N ILE A 133 -16.53 4.13 -15.54
CA ILE A 133 -15.55 5.20 -15.27
C ILE A 133 -14.95 5.69 -16.59
N ARG A 134 -14.82 7.00 -16.73
CA ARG A 134 -14.07 7.64 -17.83
C ARG A 134 -12.58 7.65 -17.50
N GLY A 135 -11.87 6.55 -17.85
CA GLY A 135 -10.44 6.41 -17.61
C GLY A 135 -9.59 6.98 -18.76
N LYS A 136 -8.54 7.74 -18.44
CA LYS A 136 -7.54 8.20 -19.40
C LYS A 136 -6.15 7.97 -18.84
N ILE A 137 -5.31 7.25 -19.62
CA ILE A 137 -3.91 6.98 -19.30
C ILE A 137 -3.07 7.61 -20.40
N ASN A 138 -2.15 8.50 -20.03
CA ASN A 138 -1.29 9.22 -20.96
C ASN A 138 0.08 9.48 -20.32
N LEU A 139 1.08 8.73 -20.75
CA LEU A 139 2.46 8.87 -20.31
C LEU A 139 3.31 9.50 -21.43
N GLU A 140 3.94 10.63 -21.14
CA GLU A 140 4.90 11.23 -22.08
C GLU A 140 5.99 10.22 -22.41
N LYS A 141 6.35 10.12 -23.70
CA LYS A 141 7.39 9.18 -24.15
C LYS A 141 8.70 9.44 -23.41
N GLY A 142 9.20 8.45 -22.69
CA GLY A 142 10.40 8.54 -21.87
C GLY A 142 10.91 7.17 -21.42
N VAL A 143 11.90 7.23 -20.54
CA VAL A 143 12.51 6.04 -19.92
C VAL A 143 12.57 6.28 -18.42
N ILE A 144 12.09 5.31 -17.64
CA ILE A 144 12.21 5.26 -16.20
C ILE A 144 13.25 4.19 -15.86
N TRP A 145 14.14 4.49 -14.91
CA TRP A 145 15.09 3.52 -14.39
C TRP A 145 14.55 2.96 -13.08
N GLY A 146 14.22 1.66 -13.05
CA GLY A 146 13.60 1.04 -11.90
C GLY A 146 13.32 -0.44 -12.10
N ASP A 147 12.73 -1.06 -11.09
CA ASP A 147 12.16 -2.41 -11.19
C ASP A 147 10.77 -2.32 -11.80
N ARG A 148 10.55 -3.05 -12.91
CA ARG A 148 9.33 -2.97 -13.70
C ARG A 148 8.11 -3.52 -12.95
N ASP A 149 8.29 -4.61 -12.24
CA ASP A 149 7.18 -5.31 -11.61
C ASP A 149 6.72 -4.56 -10.35
N LEU A 150 7.66 -3.99 -9.59
CA LEU A 150 7.34 -3.10 -8.48
C LEU A 150 6.66 -1.81 -8.95
N LEU A 151 7.12 -1.22 -10.04
CA LEU A 151 6.49 -0.02 -10.60
C LEU A 151 5.07 -0.31 -11.07
N LEU A 152 4.83 -1.42 -11.76
CA LEU A 152 3.50 -1.84 -12.17
C LEU A 152 2.60 -2.10 -10.96
N SER A 153 3.09 -2.82 -9.96
CA SER A 153 2.35 -3.10 -8.71
C SER A 153 1.93 -1.79 -8.03
N LEU A 154 2.85 -0.84 -7.89
CA LEU A 154 2.55 0.49 -7.33
C LEU A 154 1.44 1.20 -8.11
N LEU A 155 1.55 1.25 -9.43
CA LEU A 155 0.60 1.97 -10.28
C LEU A 155 -0.77 1.30 -10.30
N TYR A 156 -0.83 -0.02 -10.31
CA TYR A 156 -2.08 -0.76 -10.17
C TYR A 156 -2.74 -0.53 -8.81
N ASN A 157 -1.98 -0.51 -7.72
CA ASN A 157 -2.51 -0.21 -6.40
C ASN A 157 -3.12 1.20 -6.33
N LEU A 158 -2.46 2.21 -6.91
CA LEU A 158 -3.00 3.58 -6.97
C LEU A 158 -4.26 3.66 -7.82
N LEU A 159 -4.29 3.01 -8.99
CA LEU A 159 -5.45 2.99 -9.87
C LEU A 159 -6.62 2.21 -9.27
N ASP A 160 -6.39 1.09 -8.60
CA ASP A 160 -7.43 0.32 -7.91
C ASP A 160 -8.04 1.12 -6.76
N ASN A 161 -7.21 1.87 -6.01
CA ASN A 161 -7.70 2.79 -4.99
C ASN A 161 -8.56 3.90 -5.60
N ALA A 162 -8.15 4.48 -6.72
CA ALA A 162 -8.94 5.48 -7.45
C ALA A 162 -10.29 4.88 -7.95
N VAL A 163 -10.28 3.67 -8.53
CA VAL A 163 -11.50 2.96 -8.93
C VAL A 163 -12.44 2.74 -7.76
N LYS A 164 -11.93 2.39 -6.57
CA LYS A 164 -12.75 2.22 -5.36
C LYS A 164 -13.33 3.53 -4.86
N ALA A 165 -12.60 4.63 -4.99
CA ALA A 165 -13.00 5.95 -4.49
C ALA A 165 -14.02 6.67 -5.37
N VAL A 166 -13.97 6.45 -6.69
CA VAL A 166 -14.81 7.11 -7.70
C VAL A 166 -16.19 6.44 -7.78
N GLU A 167 -17.25 7.21 -7.96
CA GLU A 167 -18.60 6.71 -8.24
C GLU A 167 -18.79 6.40 -9.73
N GLU A 168 -19.90 5.75 -10.09
CA GLU A 168 -20.28 5.49 -11.47
C GLU A 168 -20.36 6.79 -12.30
N GLY A 169 -19.81 6.78 -13.50
CA GLY A 169 -19.75 7.95 -14.37
C GLY A 169 -18.63 8.95 -14.04
N GLY A 170 -17.87 8.73 -12.97
CA GLY A 170 -16.74 9.57 -12.62
C GLY A 170 -15.54 9.45 -13.55
N PHE A 171 -14.42 10.09 -13.20
CA PHE A 171 -13.22 10.04 -14.04
C PHE A 171 -11.96 9.67 -13.25
N ILE A 172 -11.02 9.02 -13.94
CA ILE A 172 -9.65 8.77 -13.47
C ILE A 172 -8.68 9.16 -14.59
N LEU A 173 -7.69 9.99 -14.26
CA LEU A 173 -6.62 10.40 -15.16
C LEU A 173 -5.27 9.97 -14.60
N MET A 174 -4.52 9.16 -15.35
CA MET A 174 -3.11 8.92 -15.10
C MET A 174 -2.29 9.70 -16.13
N LYS A 175 -1.43 10.59 -15.64
CA LYS A 175 -0.56 11.43 -16.48
C LYS A 175 0.90 11.24 -16.06
N GLY A 176 1.78 11.01 -17.04
CA GLY A 176 3.23 10.99 -16.84
C GLY A 176 3.90 12.12 -17.60
N SER A 177 4.90 12.75 -17.01
CA SER A 177 5.69 13.81 -17.60
C SER A 177 7.16 13.75 -17.19
N LYS A 178 8.04 14.14 -18.12
CA LYS A 178 9.46 14.27 -17.84
C LYS A 178 9.72 15.48 -16.96
N LEU A 179 10.62 15.32 -16.01
CA LEU A 179 11.18 16.41 -15.22
C LEU A 179 12.65 16.59 -15.60
N THR A 180 13.25 17.70 -15.15
CA THR A 180 14.70 17.95 -15.33
C THR A 180 15.53 16.83 -14.70
N GLN A 181 15.07 16.29 -13.59
CA GLN A 181 15.66 15.11 -12.92
C GLN A 181 14.53 14.12 -12.63
N GLY A 182 14.37 13.11 -13.52
CA GLY A 182 13.44 12.02 -13.33
C GLY A 182 12.16 12.10 -14.17
N TYR A 183 11.17 11.33 -13.74
CA TYR A 183 9.89 11.20 -14.41
C TYR A 183 8.77 11.23 -13.34
N GLU A 184 7.78 12.10 -13.54
CA GLU A 184 6.65 12.22 -12.62
C GLU A 184 5.44 11.49 -13.18
N ILE A 185 4.77 10.68 -12.35
CA ILE A 185 3.49 10.06 -12.66
C ILE A 185 2.46 10.54 -11.65
N LYS A 186 1.35 11.06 -12.14
CA LYS A 186 0.21 11.51 -11.34
C LYS A 186 -1.02 10.66 -11.65
N VAL A 187 -1.69 10.18 -10.61
CA VAL A 187 -3.04 9.61 -10.70
C VAL A 187 -3.99 10.61 -10.07
N VAL A 188 -4.99 11.02 -10.81
CA VAL A 188 -5.99 12.02 -10.41
C VAL A 188 -7.37 11.40 -10.59
N ASP A 189 -8.19 11.47 -9.58
CA ASP A 189 -9.57 11.01 -9.59
C ASP A 189 -10.52 12.10 -9.05
N ASN A 190 -11.81 11.95 -9.33
CA ASN A 190 -12.86 12.79 -8.75
C ASN A 190 -13.69 12.01 -7.71
N GLY A 191 -13.07 11.07 -7.02
CA GLY A 191 -13.70 10.30 -5.98
C GLY A 191 -13.95 11.10 -4.71
N ARG A 192 -14.28 10.39 -3.64
CA ARG A 192 -14.64 10.96 -2.33
C ARG A 192 -13.52 11.74 -1.63
N GLY A 193 -12.29 11.66 -2.14
CA GLY A 193 -11.12 12.29 -1.54
C GLY A 193 -10.69 11.65 -0.21
N ILE A 194 -9.65 12.24 0.39
CA ILE A 194 -9.07 11.83 1.67
C ILE A 194 -9.12 13.05 2.60
N PRO A 195 -9.70 12.95 3.81
CA PRO A 195 -9.66 14.05 4.79
C PRO A 195 -8.23 14.49 5.08
N GLN A 196 -8.04 15.81 5.23
CA GLN A 196 -6.71 16.39 5.42
C GLN A 196 -5.94 15.78 6.62
N GLU A 197 -6.66 15.48 7.69
CA GLU A 197 -6.15 14.87 8.92
C GLU A 197 -5.66 13.43 8.75
N GLU A 198 -6.15 12.74 7.70
CA GLU A 198 -5.83 11.34 7.43
C GLU A 198 -4.64 11.17 6.47
N ILE A 199 -4.28 12.24 5.73
CA ILE A 199 -3.23 12.18 4.68
C ILE A 199 -1.89 11.67 5.24
N ALA A 200 -1.52 12.07 6.45
CA ALA A 200 -0.27 11.63 7.08
C ALA A 200 -0.25 10.13 7.41
N ARG A 201 -1.43 9.50 7.50
CA ARG A 201 -1.61 8.11 7.95
C ARG A 201 -1.92 7.13 6.83
N ILE A 202 -2.29 7.59 5.63
CA ILE A 202 -2.64 6.70 4.51
C ILE A 202 -1.50 5.80 4.03
N THR A 203 -0.27 6.10 4.42
CA THR A 203 0.92 5.27 4.16
C THR A 203 1.18 4.23 5.25
N GLU A 204 0.42 4.27 6.37
CA GLU A 204 0.49 3.23 7.38
C GLU A 204 -0.11 1.93 6.82
N ALA A 205 0.54 0.81 7.11
CA ALA A 205 0.05 -0.49 6.64
C ALA A 205 -1.34 -0.81 7.22
N PHE A 206 -2.26 -1.27 6.36
CA PHE A 206 -3.67 -1.59 6.72
C PHE A 206 -4.50 -0.41 7.24
N TYR A 207 -3.99 0.82 7.11
CA TYR A 207 -4.79 1.99 7.48
C TYR A 207 -5.95 2.19 6.51
N MET A 208 -7.14 2.39 7.05
CA MET A 208 -8.35 2.70 6.27
C MET A 208 -9.09 3.86 6.93
N VAL A 209 -9.39 4.90 6.15
CA VAL A 209 -10.12 6.11 6.58
C VAL A 209 -11.52 5.79 7.08
N ASP A 210 -12.15 4.70 6.61
CA ASP A 210 -13.53 4.36 6.95
C ASP A 210 -13.69 2.84 7.14
N LYS A 211 -13.59 2.39 8.41
CA LYS A 211 -13.78 0.97 8.78
C LYS A 211 -15.22 0.47 8.59
N SER A 212 -16.19 1.37 8.45
CA SER A 212 -17.62 1.01 8.38
C SER A 212 -18.07 0.58 6.98
N ARG A 213 -17.36 0.98 5.91
CA ARG A 213 -17.76 0.75 4.51
C ARG A 213 -17.14 -0.48 3.84
N SER A 214 -16.23 -1.17 4.48
CA SER A 214 -15.70 -2.47 3.98
C SER A 214 -16.68 -3.64 4.18
N ARG A 215 -17.89 -3.36 4.67
CA ARG A 215 -18.94 -4.35 4.97
C ARG A 215 -20.08 -4.36 3.94
N LYS A 216 -19.89 -3.80 2.75
CA LYS A 216 -20.86 -3.95 1.64
C LYS A 216 -20.30 -4.79 0.51
#